data_796260c636b2738edb3fe92ed4b67c7d
#
_entry.id   796260c636b2738edb3fe92ed4b67c7d
#
_cell.length_a   1.000
_cell.length_b   1.000
_cell.length_c   1.000
_cell.angle_alpha   90.00
_cell.angle_beta   90.00
_cell.angle_gamma   90.00
#
_symmetry.space_group_name_H-M   'P 1'
#
loop_
_entity.id
_entity.type
_entity.pdbx_description
1 polymer ?
#
loop_
_entity_poly.entity_id
_entity_poly.type
_entity_poly.pdbx_seq_one_letter_code
_entity_poly.pdbx_strand_id
1 'polypeptide(L)'
;MKKQILSLFLIVISLFGLLYVVYSLNPKPKAEVLAAKFDKTALIYFYGNTCSHCRELTDWINAHKIESKVKLQKKEVYQNQENSQMLQQAAEICQLDTTRIGVPFIYDNGKCYQGTPDAEAILKKKAKI
;
A
#
# COMPACT_ATOMS: atom_id res chain seq x y z
N MET A 1 53.07 24.27 8.09
CA MET A 1 51.64 24.66 8.05
C MET A 1 50.95 24.34 6.72
N LYS A 2 51.47 24.74 5.54
CA LYS A 2 50.79 24.46 4.24
C LYS A 2 50.56 22.96 3.96
N LYS A 3 51.50 22.06 4.27
CA LYS A 3 51.37 20.60 4.04
C LYS A 3 50.28 19.97 4.96
N GLN A 4 50.13 20.44 6.19
CA GLN A 4 49.09 19.94 7.11
C GLN A 4 47.69 20.37 6.66
N ILE A 5 47.55 21.60 6.17
CA ILE A 5 46.28 22.14 5.65
C ILE A 5 45.84 21.36 4.39
N LEU A 6 46.81 21.03 3.49
CA LEU A 6 46.53 20.24 2.30
C LEU A 6 46.08 18.83 2.64
N SER A 7 46.73 18.19 3.64
CA SER A 7 46.36 16.86 4.10
C SER A 7 44.93 16.81 4.70
N LEU A 8 44.59 17.80 5.53
CA LEU A 8 43.25 17.93 6.11
C LEU A 8 42.19 18.16 5.02
N PHE A 9 42.50 18.93 3.98
CA PHE A 9 41.59 19.19 2.88
C PHE A 9 41.31 17.93 2.06
N LEU A 10 42.32 17.11 1.80
CA LEU A 10 42.14 15.81 1.13
C LEU A 10 41.32 14.81 1.94
N ILE A 11 41.51 14.76 3.26
CA ILE A 11 40.71 13.91 4.16
C ILE A 11 39.25 14.33 4.13
N VAL A 12 38.96 15.63 4.20
CA VAL A 12 37.57 16.14 4.15
C VAL A 12 36.91 15.80 2.83
N ILE A 13 37.58 15.98 1.70
CA ILE A 13 37.06 15.63 0.37
C ILE A 13 36.78 14.13 0.28
N SER A 14 37.67 13.28 0.81
CA SER A 14 37.50 11.82 0.83
C SER A 14 36.29 11.41 1.66
N LEU A 15 36.08 12.03 2.83
CA LEU A 15 34.91 11.77 3.68
C LEU A 15 33.61 12.21 3.02
N PHE A 16 33.58 13.39 2.38
CA PHE A 16 32.41 13.84 1.63
C PHE A 16 32.11 12.94 0.44
N GLY A 17 33.14 12.48 -0.28
CA GLY A 17 32.99 11.52 -1.38
C GLY A 17 32.40 10.19 -0.92
N LEU A 18 32.88 9.64 0.21
CA LEU A 18 32.34 8.42 0.83
C LEU A 18 30.88 8.60 1.26
N LEU A 19 30.57 9.71 1.94
CA LEU A 19 29.17 10.03 2.33
C LEU A 19 28.25 10.15 1.13
N TYR A 20 28.71 10.79 0.05
CA TYR A 20 27.93 10.92 -1.19
C TYR A 20 27.67 9.57 -1.84
N VAL A 21 28.67 8.68 -1.90
CA VAL A 21 28.51 7.31 -2.43
C VAL A 21 27.54 6.50 -1.60
N VAL A 22 27.65 6.53 -0.25
CA VAL A 22 26.73 5.83 0.64
C VAL A 22 25.32 6.35 0.48
N TYR A 23 25.14 7.67 0.36
CA TYR A 23 23.81 8.28 0.12
C TYR A 23 23.23 7.89 -1.24
N SER A 24 24.06 7.85 -2.29
CA SER A 24 23.64 7.48 -3.65
C SER A 24 23.31 6.00 -3.82
N LEU A 25 23.98 5.13 -3.06
CA LEU A 25 23.75 3.69 -3.07
C LEU A 25 22.64 3.24 -2.13
N ASN A 26 22.12 4.16 -1.29
CA ASN A 26 21.05 3.83 -0.34
C ASN A 26 19.73 3.65 -1.12
N PRO A 27 19.19 2.42 -1.26
CA PRO A 27 17.94 2.21 -1.95
C PRO A 27 16.84 2.95 -1.20
N LYS A 28 16.02 3.72 -1.93
CA LYS A 28 14.82 4.33 -1.33
C LYS A 28 14.05 3.27 -0.56
N PRO A 29 13.58 3.58 0.67
CA PRO A 29 12.84 2.60 1.44
C PRO A 29 11.65 2.09 0.62
N LYS A 30 11.48 0.76 0.61
CA LYS A 30 10.45 0.06 -0.20
C LYS A 30 9.04 0.62 0.06
N ALA A 31 8.78 1.11 1.26
CA ALA A 31 7.54 1.78 1.64
C ALA A 31 7.28 3.08 0.84
N GLU A 32 8.31 3.88 0.56
CA GLU A 32 8.17 5.13 -0.20
C GLU A 32 7.85 4.87 -1.68
N VAL A 33 8.45 3.82 -2.25
CA VAL A 33 8.15 3.38 -3.64
C VAL A 33 6.74 2.83 -3.74
N LEU A 34 6.25 2.12 -2.73
CA LEU A 34 4.89 1.59 -2.67
C LEU A 34 3.86 2.70 -2.45
N ALA A 35 4.16 3.69 -1.61
CA ALA A 35 3.31 4.87 -1.42
C ALA A 35 3.12 5.66 -2.73
N ALA A 36 4.14 5.71 -3.59
CA ALA A 36 4.05 6.34 -4.91
C ALA A 36 3.18 5.54 -5.91
N LYS A 37 3.03 4.23 -5.70
CA LYS A 37 2.19 3.34 -6.54
C LYS A 37 0.75 3.23 -6.04
N PHE A 38 0.46 3.62 -4.81
CA PHE A 38 -0.87 3.53 -4.22
C PHE A 38 -1.75 4.65 -4.74
N ASP A 39 -2.72 4.31 -5.57
CA ASP A 39 -3.73 5.25 -6.07
C ASP A 39 -4.78 5.52 -4.97
N LYS A 40 -4.64 6.65 -4.29
CA LYS A 40 -5.54 7.07 -3.20
C LYS A 40 -6.98 7.34 -3.65
N THR A 41 -7.22 7.43 -4.96
CA THR A 41 -8.56 7.67 -5.53
C THR A 41 -9.23 6.38 -6.00
N ALA A 42 -8.50 5.26 -6.02
CA ALA A 42 -9.00 3.98 -6.50
C ALA A 42 -10.01 3.36 -5.52
N LEU A 43 -10.91 2.54 -6.08
CA LEU A 43 -11.71 1.58 -5.32
C LEU A 43 -10.95 0.26 -5.32
N ILE A 44 -10.47 -0.18 -4.15
CA ILE A 44 -9.59 -1.34 -4.01
C ILE A 44 -10.23 -2.35 -3.05
N TYR A 45 -10.29 -3.60 -3.49
CA TYR A 45 -10.67 -4.74 -2.68
C TYR A 45 -9.44 -5.58 -2.32
N PHE A 46 -9.07 -5.56 -1.05
CA PHE A 46 -8.04 -6.43 -0.50
C PHE A 46 -8.66 -7.72 0.04
N TYR A 47 -8.09 -8.86 -0.35
CA TYR A 47 -8.61 -10.17 0.00
C TYR A 47 -7.49 -11.19 0.24
N GLY A 48 -7.81 -12.26 0.97
CA GLY A 48 -6.94 -13.42 1.11
C GLY A 48 -7.52 -14.62 0.35
N ASN A 49 -6.68 -15.35 -0.35
CA ASN A 49 -7.07 -16.50 -1.17
C ASN A 49 -7.66 -17.67 -0.36
N THR A 50 -7.30 -17.80 0.93
CA THR A 50 -7.83 -18.83 1.86
C THR A 50 -8.86 -18.28 2.85
N CYS A 51 -9.27 -17.02 2.70
CA CYS A 51 -10.24 -16.36 3.56
C CYS A 51 -11.69 -16.74 3.14
N SER A 52 -12.46 -17.35 4.02
CA SER A 52 -13.86 -17.76 3.76
C SER A 52 -14.76 -16.56 3.47
N HIS A 53 -14.72 -15.52 4.29
CA HIS A 53 -15.50 -14.30 4.09
C HIS A 53 -15.13 -13.54 2.82
N CYS A 54 -13.85 -13.63 2.38
CA CYS A 54 -13.44 -13.06 1.10
C CYS A 54 -14.04 -13.83 -0.08
N ARG A 55 -14.19 -15.15 0.06
CA ARG A 55 -14.84 -16.00 -0.95
C ARG A 55 -16.32 -15.62 -1.08
N GLU A 56 -17.02 -15.54 0.04
CA GLU A 56 -18.43 -15.12 0.08
C GLU A 56 -18.63 -13.77 -0.62
N LEU A 57 -17.80 -12.78 -0.29
CA LEU A 57 -17.85 -11.46 -0.93
C LEU A 57 -17.53 -11.54 -2.43
N THR A 58 -16.55 -12.35 -2.82
CA THR A 58 -16.18 -12.52 -4.23
C THR A 58 -17.32 -13.15 -5.03
N ASP A 59 -17.98 -14.17 -4.48
CA ASP A 59 -19.13 -14.82 -5.10
C ASP A 59 -20.30 -13.84 -5.25
N TRP A 60 -20.53 -13.02 -4.22
CA TRP A 60 -21.51 -11.93 -4.26
C TRP A 60 -21.17 -10.88 -5.35
N ILE A 61 -19.91 -10.44 -5.44
CA ILE A 61 -19.42 -9.51 -6.47
C ILE A 61 -19.71 -10.03 -7.88
N ASN A 62 -19.44 -11.32 -8.09
CA ASN A 62 -19.65 -12.00 -9.38
C ASN A 62 -21.15 -12.10 -9.71
N ALA A 63 -21.97 -12.55 -8.75
CA ALA A 63 -23.42 -12.70 -8.92
C ALA A 63 -24.10 -11.38 -9.30
N HIS A 64 -23.65 -10.27 -8.73
CA HIS A 64 -24.23 -8.94 -8.99
C HIS A 64 -23.51 -8.18 -10.12
N LYS A 65 -22.52 -8.80 -10.76
CA LYS A 65 -21.73 -8.21 -11.86
C LYS A 65 -21.14 -6.84 -11.48
N ILE A 66 -20.60 -6.73 -10.26
CA ILE A 66 -20.09 -5.46 -9.71
C ILE A 66 -18.97 -4.89 -10.59
N GLU A 67 -18.03 -5.73 -11.05
CA GLU A 67 -16.89 -5.30 -11.86
C GLU A 67 -17.28 -4.73 -13.24
N SER A 68 -18.48 -5.02 -13.73
CA SER A 68 -19.00 -4.39 -14.95
C SER A 68 -19.58 -2.99 -14.71
N LYS A 69 -19.86 -2.64 -13.46
CA LYS A 69 -20.50 -1.38 -13.05
C LYS A 69 -19.53 -0.40 -12.42
N VAL A 70 -18.46 -0.89 -11.77
CA VAL A 70 -17.44 -0.09 -11.10
C VAL A 70 -16.05 -0.63 -11.38
N LYS A 71 -15.07 0.27 -11.51
CA LYS A 71 -13.66 -0.11 -11.66
C LYS A 71 -13.11 -0.55 -10.30
N LEU A 72 -13.20 -1.85 -10.01
CA LEU A 72 -12.72 -2.45 -8.78
C LEU A 72 -11.34 -3.07 -9.00
N GLN A 73 -10.32 -2.59 -8.27
CA GLN A 73 -9.00 -3.23 -8.22
C GLN A 73 -9.00 -4.30 -7.14
N LYS A 74 -8.67 -5.55 -7.49
CA LYS A 74 -8.55 -6.65 -6.52
C LYS A 74 -7.09 -6.90 -6.18
N LYS A 75 -6.76 -6.98 -4.89
CA LYS A 75 -5.41 -7.14 -4.34
C LYS A 75 -5.37 -8.30 -3.35
N GLU A 76 -4.73 -9.39 -3.74
CA GLU A 76 -4.47 -10.53 -2.86
C GLU A 76 -3.37 -10.17 -1.86
N VAL A 77 -3.55 -10.44 -0.56
CA VAL A 77 -2.65 -9.96 0.50
C VAL A 77 -1.96 -11.06 1.31
N TYR A 78 -2.38 -12.32 1.23
CA TYR A 78 -1.77 -13.39 2.02
C TYR A 78 -0.46 -13.88 1.42
N GLN A 79 -0.37 -13.91 0.08
CA GLN A 79 0.81 -14.37 -0.64
C GLN A 79 1.58 -13.23 -1.32
N ASN A 80 0.96 -12.07 -1.48
CA ASN A 80 1.56 -10.91 -2.11
C ASN A 80 1.94 -9.84 -1.07
N GLN A 81 3.21 -9.79 -0.71
CA GLN A 81 3.74 -8.85 0.28
C GLN A 81 3.56 -7.37 -0.13
N GLU A 82 3.65 -7.04 -1.42
CA GLU A 82 3.43 -5.68 -1.92
C GLU A 82 1.99 -5.24 -1.66
N ASN A 83 1.02 -6.10 -1.98
CA ASN A 83 -0.39 -5.82 -1.71
C ASN A 83 -0.70 -5.76 -0.20
N SER A 84 -0.04 -6.58 0.62
CA SER A 84 -0.16 -6.53 2.08
C SER A 84 0.32 -5.19 2.64
N GLN A 85 1.43 -4.65 2.12
CA GLN A 85 1.90 -3.32 2.49
C GLN A 85 0.94 -2.21 2.00
N MET A 86 0.32 -2.37 0.82
CA MET A 86 -0.71 -1.44 0.35
C MET A 86 -1.95 -1.44 1.26
N LEU A 87 -2.36 -2.60 1.78
CA LEU A 87 -3.45 -2.71 2.76
C LEU A 87 -3.10 -1.94 4.04
N GLN A 88 -1.88 -2.08 4.56
CA GLN A 88 -1.44 -1.32 5.73
C GLN A 88 -1.47 0.18 5.47
N GLN A 89 -0.99 0.65 4.32
CA GLN A 89 -1.06 2.07 3.94
C GLN A 89 -2.52 2.57 3.83
N ALA A 90 -3.41 1.76 3.26
CA ALA A 90 -4.83 2.09 3.21
C ALA A 90 -5.41 2.27 4.61
N ALA A 91 -5.09 1.36 5.54
CA ALA A 91 -5.52 1.44 6.93
C ALA A 91 -4.96 2.69 7.65
N GLU A 92 -3.69 3.03 7.43
CA GLU A 92 -3.06 4.24 7.96
C GLU A 92 -3.76 5.52 7.45
N ILE A 93 -4.08 5.59 6.16
CA ILE A 93 -4.83 6.71 5.57
C ILE A 93 -6.19 6.87 6.25
N CYS A 94 -6.85 5.75 6.58
CA CYS A 94 -8.12 5.73 7.29
C CYS A 94 -7.99 5.86 8.81
N GLN A 95 -6.78 6.05 9.35
CA GLN A 95 -6.48 6.15 10.78
C GLN A 95 -6.94 4.91 11.59
N LEU A 96 -6.85 3.73 10.97
CA LEU A 96 -7.18 2.46 11.61
C LEU A 96 -5.93 1.86 12.27
N ASP A 97 -6.13 1.07 13.31
CA ASP A 97 -5.07 0.29 13.94
C ASP A 97 -4.59 -0.83 12.99
N THR A 98 -3.40 -0.67 12.43
CA THR A 98 -2.83 -1.62 11.44
C THR A 98 -2.57 -3.02 12.01
N THR A 99 -2.57 -3.18 13.33
CA THR A 99 -2.44 -4.49 14.00
C THR A 99 -3.76 -5.27 14.06
N ARG A 100 -4.88 -4.62 13.76
CA ARG A 100 -6.24 -5.15 13.85
C ARG A 100 -7.00 -5.17 12.54
N ILE A 101 -6.32 -4.86 11.44
CA ILE A 101 -6.94 -4.92 10.13
C ILE A 101 -7.05 -6.36 9.64
N GLY A 102 -8.17 -6.66 8.99
CA GLY A 102 -8.44 -7.97 8.38
C GLY A 102 -9.07 -7.82 7.01
N VAL A 103 -9.23 -8.94 6.34
CA VAL A 103 -9.89 -9.02 5.04
C VAL A 103 -11.21 -9.82 5.16
N PRO A 104 -12.22 -9.54 4.33
CA PRO A 104 -12.23 -8.60 3.21
C PRO A 104 -12.15 -7.14 3.65
N PHE A 105 -11.44 -6.31 2.86
CA PHE A 105 -11.26 -4.91 3.15
C PHE A 105 -11.40 -4.08 1.87
N ILE A 106 -12.26 -3.07 1.90
CA ILE A 106 -12.44 -2.14 0.78
C ILE A 106 -11.86 -0.78 1.15
N TYR A 107 -11.03 -0.26 0.27
CA TYR A 107 -10.59 1.13 0.30
C TYR A 107 -11.28 1.91 -0.82
N ASP A 108 -11.86 3.05 -0.50
CA ASP A 108 -12.56 3.93 -1.42
C ASP A 108 -12.21 5.39 -1.14
N ASN A 109 -11.26 5.96 -1.88
CA ASN A 109 -10.94 7.39 -1.84
C ASN A 109 -10.81 7.94 -0.40
N GLY A 110 -9.95 7.32 0.42
CA GLY A 110 -9.69 7.73 1.80
C GLY A 110 -10.68 7.21 2.84
N LYS A 111 -11.62 6.36 2.45
CA LYS A 111 -12.55 5.66 3.35
C LYS A 111 -12.30 4.16 3.31
N CYS A 112 -12.43 3.53 4.46
CA CYS A 112 -12.16 2.10 4.62
C CYS A 112 -13.37 1.37 5.18
N TYR A 113 -13.60 0.17 4.68
CA TYR A 113 -14.72 -0.70 5.05
C TYR A 113 -14.16 -2.10 5.29
N GLN A 114 -14.39 -2.64 6.47
CA GLN A 114 -13.83 -3.93 6.88
C GLN A 114 -14.94 -4.95 7.15
N GLY A 115 -14.74 -6.15 6.63
CA GLY A 115 -15.71 -7.24 6.73
C GLY A 115 -16.76 -7.25 5.62
N THR A 116 -17.42 -8.40 5.44
CA THR A 116 -18.36 -8.62 4.33
C THR A 116 -19.53 -7.65 4.33
N PRO A 117 -20.22 -7.35 5.45
CA PRO A 117 -21.38 -6.49 5.43
C PRO A 117 -21.07 -5.06 4.95
N ASP A 118 -20.00 -4.47 5.47
CA ASP A 118 -19.61 -3.10 5.11
C ASP A 118 -19.06 -3.03 3.66
N ALA A 119 -18.32 -4.06 3.26
CA ALA A 119 -17.83 -4.19 1.89
C ALA A 119 -18.98 -4.30 0.88
N GLU A 120 -19.98 -5.13 1.15
CA GLU A 120 -21.17 -5.21 0.30
C GLU A 120 -21.93 -3.90 0.23
N ALA A 121 -22.15 -3.23 1.37
CA ALA A 121 -22.89 -1.99 1.43
C ALA A 121 -22.26 -0.90 0.56
N ILE A 122 -20.94 -0.72 0.64
CA ILE A 122 -20.27 0.28 -0.21
C ILE A 122 -20.28 -0.11 -1.67
N LEU A 123 -20.08 -1.40 -2.01
CA LEU A 123 -20.11 -1.87 -3.39
C LEU A 123 -21.50 -1.73 -4.01
N LYS A 124 -22.59 -2.02 -3.28
CA LYS A 124 -23.97 -1.74 -3.69
C LYS A 124 -24.16 -0.27 -4.03
N LYS A 125 -23.76 0.60 -3.12
CA LYS A 125 -23.86 2.06 -3.32
C LYS A 125 -23.10 2.51 -4.57
N LYS A 126 -21.89 2.03 -4.79
CA LYS A 126 -21.05 2.39 -5.96
C LYS A 126 -21.64 1.84 -7.25
N ALA A 127 -22.16 0.62 -7.25
CA ALA A 127 -22.76 -0.04 -8.39
C ALA A 127 -24.22 0.42 -8.65
N LYS A 128 -24.78 1.24 -7.78
CA LYS A 128 -26.18 1.75 -7.85
C LYS A 128 -27.22 0.62 -7.94
N ILE A 129 -27.09 -0.38 -7.08
CA ILE A 129 -27.99 -1.54 -6.96
C ILE A 129 -28.56 -1.66 -5.55
#